data_b751bf49d19272209cdb496b97352475
#
_entry.id   b751bf49d19272209cdb496b97352475
#
_cell.length_a   1.000
_cell.length_b   1.000
_cell.length_c   1.000
_cell.angle_alpha   90.00
_cell.angle_beta   90.00
_cell.angle_gamma   90.00
#
_symmetry.space_group_name_H-M   'P 1'
#
loop_
_entity.id
_entity.type
_entity.pdbx_description
1 polymer ?
#
loop_
_entity_poly.entity_id
_entity_poly.type
_entity_poly.pdbx_seq_one_letter_code
_entity_poly.pdbx_strand_id
1 'polypeptide(L)'
;MILEKNIDMVSERAILLMALGSLQALEHQAITIDESQRILFSPYISTHLENNKVSKRVIDIITECCELEDIFEIIPTKYIQQTLRILQNRIIKILKRYDEEPRKRWVIIDEE
;
A
#
# COMPACT_ATOMS: atom_id res chain seq x y z
N MET A 1 6.55 13.26 4.85
CA MET A 1 5.39 12.44 5.20
C MET A 1 5.67 11.68 6.48
N ILE A 2 4.68 11.53 7.30
CA ILE A 2 4.87 10.88 8.61
C ILE A 2 5.42 9.48 8.48
N LEU A 3 4.94 8.72 7.50
CA LEU A 3 5.38 7.36 7.29
C LEU A 3 6.87 7.26 7.05
N GLU A 4 7.44 8.21 6.31
CA GLU A 4 8.86 8.19 6.02
C GLU A 4 9.71 8.30 7.27
N LYS A 5 9.27 9.10 8.21
CA LYS A 5 10.04 9.32 9.43
C LYS A 5 9.91 8.19 10.43
N ASN A 6 8.79 7.49 10.39
CA ASN A 6 8.47 6.50 11.41
C ASN A 6 8.32 5.10 10.86
N ILE A 7 8.96 4.84 9.71
CA ILE A 7 8.77 3.54 9.06
C ILE A 7 9.14 2.37 9.96
N ASP A 8 10.13 2.55 10.81
CA ASP A 8 10.55 1.49 11.72
C ASP A 8 9.49 1.19 12.77
N MET A 9 8.60 2.14 13.02
CA MET A 9 7.55 2.01 14.03
C MET A 9 6.21 1.62 13.41
N VAL A 10 6.10 1.69 12.08
CA VAL A 10 4.87 1.34 11.38
C VAL A 10 4.94 -0.11 11.01
N SER A 11 4.01 -0.91 11.49
CA SER A 11 4.00 -2.32 11.18
C SER A 11 3.64 -2.54 9.71
N GLU A 12 4.07 -3.69 9.19
CA GLU A 12 3.73 -4.08 7.84
C GLU A 12 2.22 -4.15 7.66
N ARG A 13 1.52 -4.57 8.71
CA ARG A 13 0.07 -4.64 8.66
C ARG A 13 -0.53 -3.26 8.46
N ALA A 14 0.00 -2.23 9.13
CA ALA A 14 -0.49 -0.87 8.98
C ALA A 14 -0.25 -0.36 7.56
N ILE A 15 0.91 -0.67 6.99
CA ILE A 15 1.22 -0.29 5.61
C ILE A 15 0.21 -0.90 4.64
N LEU A 16 -0.09 -2.18 4.83
CA LEU A 16 -1.04 -2.87 3.97
C LEU A 16 -2.46 -2.29 4.12
N LEU A 17 -2.84 -1.91 5.33
CA LEU A 17 -4.14 -1.29 5.53
C LEU A 17 -4.23 0.07 4.84
N MET A 18 -3.16 0.85 4.89
CA MET A 18 -3.11 2.12 4.18
C MET A 18 -3.19 1.91 2.67
N ALA A 19 -2.50 0.89 2.16
CA ALA A 19 -2.55 0.58 0.75
C ALA A 19 -3.95 0.15 0.32
N LEU A 20 -4.59 -0.69 1.13
CA LEU A 20 -5.94 -1.15 0.84
C LEU A 20 -6.92 0.02 0.78
N GLY A 21 -6.84 0.91 1.76
CA GLY A 21 -7.70 2.08 1.78
C GLY A 21 -7.46 3.00 0.60
N SER A 22 -6.20 3.18 0.21
CA SER A 22 -5.88 4.01 -0.95
C SER A 22 -6.43 3.42 -2.24
N LEU A 23 -6.31 2.11 -2.42
CA LEU A 23 -6.84 1.44 -3.61
C LEU A 23 -8.36 1.54 -3.68
N GLN A 24 -9.03 1.37 -2.55
CA GLN A 24 -10.47 1.50 -2.52
C GLN A 24 -10.91 2.92 -2.81
N ALA A 25 -10.20 3.90 -2.27
CA ALA A 25 -10.50 5.29 -2.54
C ALA A 25 -10.30 5.62 -4.02
N LEU A 26 -9.28 5.03 -4.64
CA LEU A 26 -9.07 5.18 -6.09
C LEU A 26 -10.23 4.56 -6.87
N GLU A 27 -10.66 3.39 -6.46
CA GLU A 27 -11.74 2.68 -7.16
C GLU A 27 -13.01 3.52 -7.17
N HIS A 28 -13.28 4.20 -6.08
CA HIS A 28 -14.48 5.02 -5.95
C HIS A 28 -14.24 6.49 -6.28
N GLN A 29 -13.08 6.78 -6.84
CA GLN A 29 -12.74 8.13 -7.30
C GLN A 29 -12.76 9.18 -6.19
N ALA A 30 -12.50 8.72 -4.95
CA ALA A 30 -12.40 9.63 -3.82
C ALA A 30 -11.05 10.33 -3.78
N ILE A 31 -10.03 9.73 -4.38
CA ILE A 31 -8.72 10.35 -4.53
C ILE A 31 -8.24 10.12 -5.96
N THR A 32 -7.26 10.92 -6.38
CA THR A 32 -6.64 10.76 -7.69
C THR A 32 -5.40 9.88 -7.60
N ILE A 33 -4.94 9.41 -8.74
CA ILE A 33 -3.67 8.68 -8.82
C ILE A 33 -2.54 9.52 -8.23
N ASP A 34 -2.50 10.79 -8.60
CA ASP A 34 -1.45 11.68 -8.12
C ASP A 34 -1.46 11.76 -6.60
N GLU A 35 -2.64 11.84 -6.03
CA GLU A 35 -2.78 11.90 -4.57
C GLU A 35 -2.31 10.60 -3.93
N SER A 36 -2.64 9.45 -4.52
CA SER A 36 -2.22 8.16 -3.98
C SER A 36 -0.69 8.03 -4.00
N GLN A 37 -0.04 8.58 -5.01
CA GLN A 37 1.42 8.57 -5.10
C GLN A 37 2.04 9.41 -3.99
N ARG A 38 1.40 10.51 -3.63
CA ARG A 38 1.92 11.34 -2.56
C ARG A 38 1.71 10.72 -1.19
N ILE A 39 0.70 9.88 -1.04
CA ILE A 39 0.44 9.22 0.23
C ILE A 39 1.32 8.01 0.42
N LEU A 40 1.39 7.12 -0.57
CA LEU A 40 2.06 5.85 -0.37
C LEU A 40 2.68 5.25 -1.64
N PHE A 41 2.06 5.46 -2.80
CA PHE A 41 2.43 4.72 -4.00
C PHE A 41 3.47 5.47 -4.84
N SER A 42 4.65 5.69 -4.28
CA SER A 42 5.74 6.32 -5.01
C SER A 42 6.98 5.43 -4.92
N PRO A 43 7.85 5.48 -5.95
CA PRO A 43 9.11 4.72 -5.90
C PRO A 43 9.97 5.08 -4.70
N TYR A 44 9.89 6.32 -4.25
CA TYR A 44 10.63 6.76 -3.07
C TYR A 44 10.21 5.95 -1.84
N ILE A 45 8.90 5.79 -1.65
CA ILE A 45 8.39 5.01 -0.52
C ILE A 45 8.81 3.56 -0.64
N SER A 46 8.69 2.99 -1.84
CA SER A 46 9.07 1.60 -2.07
C SER A 46 10.53 1.36 -1.70
N THR A 47 11.40 2.25 -2.14
CA THR A 47 12.83 2.15 -1.81
C THR A 47 13.06 2.28 -0.31
N HIS A 48 12.32 3.18 0.33
CA HIS A 48 12.45 3.38 1.76
C HIS A 48 12.04 2.13 2.54
N LEU A 49 10.99 1.45 2.08
CA LEU A 49 10.57 0.19 2.69
C LEU A 49 11.65 -0.88 2.56
N GLU A 50 12.30 -0.95 1.38
CA GLU A 50 13.40 -1.89 1.19
C GLU A 50 14.55 -1.62 2.16
N ASN A 51 14.88 -0.34 2.33
CA ASN A 51 15.99 0.04 3.20
C ASN A 51 15.70 -0.26 4.67
N ASN A 52 14.45 -0.39 5.03
CA ASN A 52 14.05 -0.67 6.41
C ASN A 52 13.64 -2.13 6.61
N LYS A 53 14.03 -3.00 5.68
CA LYS A 53 13.89 -4.45 5.81
C LYS A 53 12.46 -4.92 5.97
N VAL A 54 11.53 -4.21 5.35
CA VAL A 54 10.15 -4.65 5.28
C VAL A 54 10.11 -5.91 4.42
N SER A 55 9.19 -6.82 4.71
CA SER A 55 9.16 -8.10 4.01
C SER A 55 8.92 -7.91 2.51
N LYS A 56 9.46 -8.85 1.73
CA LYS A 56 9.40 -8.76 0.28
C LYS A 56 7.97 -8.72 -0.24
N ARG A 57 7.07 -9.48 0.38
CA ARG A 57 5.68 -9.51 -0.10
C ARG A 57 5.00 -8.16 0.01
N VAL A 58 5.33 -7.39 1.05
CA VAL A 58 4.78 -6.04 1.20
C VAL A 58 5.41 -5.11 0.18
N ILE A 59 6.73 -5.18 0.05
CA ILE A 59 7.44 -4.34 -0.92
C ILE A 59 6.93 -4.59 -2.34
N ASP A 60 6.73 -5.85 -2.70
CA ASP A 60 6.28 -6.21 -4.05
C ASP A 60 4.91 -5.63 -4.35
N ILE A 61 3.96 -5.73 -3.43
CA ILE A 61 2.61 -5.22 -3.71
C ILE A 61 2.60 -3.69 -3.75
N ILE A 62 3.38 -3.04 -2.90
CA ILE A 62 3.47 -1.58 -2.93
C ILE A 62 4.13 -1.13 -4.25
N THR A 63 5.15 -1.85 -4.69
CA THR A 63 5.82 -1.53 -5.95
C THR A 63 4.86 -1.65 -7.13
N GLU A 64 4.02 -2.67 -7.14
CA GLU A 64 3.01 -2.79 -8.19
C GLU A 64 2.04 -1.62 -8.15
N CYS A 65 1.65 -1.20 -6.97
CA CYS A 65 0.76 -0.05 -6.85
C CYS A 65 1.41 1.24 -7.36
N CYS A 66 2.73 1.32 -7.27
CA CYS A 66 3.44 2.49 -7.79
C CYS A 66 3.35 2.59 -9.31
N GLU A 67 3.02 1.50 -9.98
CA GLU A 67 2.95 1.46 -11.45
C GLU A 67 1.55 1.72 -11.98
N LEU A 68 0.58 1.98 -11.11
CA LEU A 68 -0.81 2.11 -11.54
C LEU A 68 -1.02 3.24 -12.54
N GLU A 69 -0.28 4.34 -12.42
CA GLU A 69 -0.42 5.44 -13.37
C GLU A 69 -0.14 4.97 -14.79
N ASP A 70 0.97 4.24 -14.97
CA ASP A 70 1.35 3.74 -16.29
C ASP A 70 0.33 2.72 -16.77
N ILE A 71 -0.13 1.85 -15.89
CA ILE A 71 -1.10 0.81 -16.27
C ILE A 71 -2.39 1.47 -16.75
N PHE A 72 -2.86 2.49 -16.04
CA PHE A 72 -4.12 3.15 -16.38
C PHE A 72 -4.07 3.87 -17.72
N GLU A 73 -2.87 4.22 -18.20
CA GLU A 73 -2.73 4.82 -19.52
C GLU A 73 -2.80 3.80 -20.64
N ILE A 74 -2.58 2.53 -20.31
CA ILE A 74 -2.50 1.48 -21.32
C ILE A 74 -3.80 0.70 -21.42
N ILE A 75 -4.43 0.37 -20.29
CA ILE A 75 -5.61 -0.49 -20.30
C ILE A 75 -6.88 0.34 -20.55
N PRO A 76 -7.90 -0.28 -21.16
CA PRO A 76 -9.20 0.40 -21.31
C PRO A 76 -9.80 0.75 -19.96
N THR A 77 -10.50 1.86 -19.92
CA THR A 77 -11.12 2.37 -18.70
C THR A 77 -11.97 1.33 -17.98
N LYS A 78 -12.66 0.50 -18.75
CA LYS A 78 -13.55 -0.49 -18.13
C LYS A 78 -12.81 -1.53 -17.28
N TYR A 79 -11.50 -1.66 -17.44
CA TYR A 79 -10.73 -2.62 -16.66
C TYR A 79 -10.05 -1.99 -15.44
N ILE A 80 -10.14 -0.69 -15.29
CA ILE A 80 -9.47 -0.01 -14.17
C ILE A 80 -9.99 -0.49 -12.82
N GLN A 81 -11.31 -0.54 -12.67
CA GLN A 81 -11.90 -1.00 -11.41
C GLN A 81 -11.53 -2.44 -11.12
N GLN A 82 -11.53 -3.28 -12.13
CA GLN A 82 -11.15 -4.68 -11.96
C GLN A 82 -9.72 -4.81 -11.48
N THR A 83 -8.82 -4.03 -12.08
CA THR A 83 -7.41 -4.03 -11.68
C THR A 83 -7.26 -3.62 -10.23
N LEU A 84 -7.97 -2.56 -9.81
CA LEU A 84 -7.90 -2.10 -8.44
C LEU A 84 -8.43 -3.15 -7.46
N ARG A 85 -9.49 -3.86 -7.83
CA ARG A 85 -10.04 -4.90 -6.98
C ARG A 85 -9.10 -6.09 -6.85
N ILE A 86 -8.42 -6.45 -7.93
CA ILE A 86 -7.45 -7.55 -7.87
C ILE A 86 -6.35 -7.22 -6.86
N LEU A 87 -5.83 -6.00 -6.90
CA LEU A 87 -4.81 -5.58 -5.96
C LEU A 87 -5.34 -5.56 -4.52
N GLN A 88 -6.56 -5.06 -4.33
CA GLN A 88 -7.17 -5.07 -3.01
C GLN A 88 -7.30 -6.49 -2.47
N ASN A 89 -7.75 -7.42 -3.29
CA ASN A 89 -7.93 -8.80 -2.86
C ASN A 89 -6.60 -9.45 -2.50
N ARG A 90 -5.54 -9.13 -3.23
CA ARG A 90 -4.21 -9.64 -2.92
C ARG A 90 -3.74 -9.11 -1.57
N ILE A 91 -3.99 -7.84 -1.28
CA ILE A 91 -3.63 -7.27 0.02
C ILE A 91 -4.42 -7.92 1.13
N ILE A 92 -5.71 -8.16 0.90
CA ILE A 92 -6.55 -8.81 1.90
C ILE A 92 -6.01 -10.20 2.23
N LYS A 93 -5.59 -10.95 1.22
CA LYS A 93 -5.00 -12.28 1.46
C LYS A 93 -3.74 -12.19 2.29
N ILE A 94 -2.90 -11.21 2.02
CA ILE A 94 -1.68 -11.03 2.81
C ILE A 94 -2.04 -10.67 4.25
N LEU A 95 -3.01 -9.76 4.42
CA LEU A 95 -3.44 -9.35 5.76
C LEU A 95 -3.95 -10.53 6.57
N LYS A 96 -4.67 -11.45 5.94
CA LYS A 96 -5.20 -12.62 6.66
C LYS A 96 -4.10 -13.49 7.21
N ARG A 97 -2.95 -13.55 6.55
CA ARG A 97 -1.83 -14.33 7.05
C ARG A 97 -1.25 -13.72 8.31
N TYR A 98 -1.28 -12.40 8.43
CA TYR A 98 -0.77 -11.76 9.63
C TYR A 98 -1.62 -12.07 10.85
N ASP A 99 -2.85 -12.47 10.67
CA ASP A 99 -3.71 -12.84 11.80
C ASP A 99 -3.25 -14.13 12.46
N GLU A 100 -2.44 -14.91 11.78
CA GLU A 100 -1.95 -16.18 12.31
C GLU A 100 -0.63 -16.02 13.05
N GLU A 101 -0.06 -14.84 13.06
CA GLU A 101 1.23 -14.59 13.70
C GLU A 101 1.04 -13.84 15.00
N PRO A 102 1.91 -14.06 15.99
CA PRO A 102 1.84 -13.28 17.21
C PRO A 102 1.93 -11.81 16.87
N ARG A 103 1.03 -11.03 17.42
CA ARG A 103 1.02 -9.62 17.14
C ARG A 103 2.00 -8.91 18.02
N LYS A 104 2.87 -8.18 17.39
CA LYS A 104 3.69 -7.25 18.10
C LYS A 104 2.95 -5.94 18.06
N ARG A 105 3.57 -4.90 18.45
CA ARG A 105 2.96 -3.62 18.34
C ARG A 105 2.84 -3.25 16.88
N TRP A 106 1.63 -3.12 16.43
CA TRP A 106 1.42 -2.73 15.05
C TRP A 106 0.75 -1.37 14.92
N VAL A 107 0.32 -0.82 16.02
CA VAL A 107 -0.25 0.51 16.00
C VAL A 107 0.82 1.49 16.39
N ILE A 108 0.92 2.57 15.66
CA ILE A 108 1.90 3.56 15.94
C ILE A 108 1.36 4.58 16.78
N ILE A 109 1.97 4.99 17.69
CA ILE A 109 1.41 6.08 18.33
C ILE A 109 2.28 6.95 19.00
N ASP A 110 2.09 7.17 18.85
CA ASP A 110 2.50 7.73 19.45
C ASP A 110 2.92 8.30 20.17
N GLU A 111 3.07 8.42 20.45
CA GLU A 111 3.38 8.83 21.07
C GLU A 111 3.76 9.58 21.53
N GLU A 112 3.65 9.96 21.52
CA GLU A 112 4.07 10.66 21.79
C GLU A 112 4.43 10.79 22.16
#